data_95f180379f8e981dc97857f6c0d21381
#
_entry.id   95f180379f8e981dc97857f6c0d21381
#
_cell.length_a   1.000
_cell.length_b   1.000
_cell.length_c   1.000
_cell.angle_alpha   90.00
_cell.angle_beta   90.00
_cell.angle_gamma   90.00
#
_symmetry.space_group_name_H-M   'P 1'
#
loop_
_entity.id
_entity.type
_entity.pdbx_description
1 polymer ?
#
loop_
_entity_poly.entity_id
_entity_poly.type
_entity_poly.pdbx_seq_one_letter_code
_entity_poly.pdbx_strand_id
1 'polypeptide(L)'
;MKRILFTLLTLTAIMLTAKAEDYKIISERDTTVKTRVGGVTLSSRGVRHYIYEYPSKDADGQPVTISGVIMIPSNIMDGDAPCDGIMLFNRATLGDPSDAPSMGNTELLNGLIANPLEPNYILVMSDFIGYGSSIDKPMFYHSGDVNARNSLDGLVAARKLLTDKEIPMGKYLFNLGFSEGGSESLYAAKLRDMEYKDKGITFDKTFAGGGPTDYVIAYKEYVKRDWCEDCKDVVMMMISAVENLHLNIDYKDLFKEPLATGAKEYVKTKSKATLGEYGVSMEDSLHNLIQPEYMDLESDQAKAFMAALEKINLLNGWDIDPTQRYFIAHSRHDNYVPIQCVRTIIPWMMEKGFKPSIVPGKTNLQTNTLVIKLDHTYMAIVWLIQTMAAIQVWPVIYYEGGQNRYYYDVVKDLNIMKVIKTLESWGIDLRKLVNISMAPQLEKAYRTNRAGALALIMNFIPGVKDALAKVDLTPEDVEEMIYDAGITDEDIYQVIAYILSGSSSAPQADSTLPLITLNEDVEAPVQLMRLYEQTLANWFMLGGINVEYEKWGW
;
A
#
# COMPACT_ATOMS: atom_id res chain seq x y z
N MET A 1 -54.42 21.08 26.54
CA MET A 1 -53.98 20.61 25.19
C MET A 1 -53.02 21.58 24.51
N LYS A 2 -53.32 22.86 24.30
CA LYS A 2 -52.39 23.80 23.60
C LYS A 2 -51.01 23.94 24.26
N ARG A 3 -50.90 23.93 25.60
CA ARG A 3 -49.61 23.97 26.31
C ARG A 3 -48.77 22.69 26.17
N ILE A 4 -49.41 21.53 26.14
CA ILE A 4 -48.73 20.24 25.95
C ILE A 4 -48.21 20.12 24.52
N LEU A 5 -48.98 20.59 23.53
CA LEU A 5 -48.57 20.60 22.12
C LEU A 5 -47.40 21.56 21.88
N PHE A 6 -47.38 22.71 22.58
CA PHE A 6 -46.27 23.68 22.48
C PHE A 6 -45.00 23.13 23.15
N THR A 7 -45.11 22.44 24.28
CA THR A 7 -43.98 21.80 24.96
C THR A 7 -43.44 20.63 24.15
N LEU A 8 -44.28 19.82 23.49
CA LEU A 8 -43.86 18.78 22.57
C LEU A 8 -43.19 19.35 21.31
N LEU A 9 -43.70 20.42 20.72
CA LEU A 9 -43.09 21.10 19.57
C LEU A 9 -41.76 21.77 19.93
N THR A 10 -41.62 22.34 21.12
CA THR A 10 -40.34 22.88 21.60
C THR A 10 -39.33 21.78 21.94
N LEU A 11 -39.75 20.67 22.53
CA LEU A 11 -38.89 19.51 22.75
C LEU A 11 -38.45 18.85 21.42
N THR A 12 -39.35 18.72 20.43
CA THR A 12 -38.99 18.25 19.09
C THR A 12 -38.07 19.22 18.34
N ALA A 13 -38.28 20.54 18.49
CA ALA A 13 -37.41 21.56 17.92
C ALA A 13 -36.03 21.57 18.60
N ILE A 14 -35.94 21.33 19.90
CA ILE A 14 -34.65 21.19 20.63
C ILE A 14 -33.95 19.89 20.27
N MET A 15 -34.66 18.78 20.01
CA MET A 15 -34.06 17.54 19.49
C MET A 15 -33.62 17.67 18.03
N LEU A 16 -34.25 18.56 17.24
CA LEU A 16 -33.90 18.83 15.84
C LEU A 16 -32.72 19.81 15.68
N THR A 17 -32.28 20.47 16.76
CA THR A 17 -31.16 21.43 16.72
C THR A 17 -29.92 21.00 17.47
N ALA A 18 -29.87 19.79 18.02
CA ALA A 18 -28.63 19.19 18.45
C ALA A 18 -27.85 18.82 17.16
N LYS A 19 -27.09 19.78 16.64
CA LYS A 19 -26.10 19.52 15.60
C LYS A 19 -25.17 18.46 16.17
N ALA A 20 -25.15 17.29 15.57
CA ALA A 20 -24.18 16.28 15.96
C ALA A 20 -22.80 16.94 15.93
N GLU A 21 -22.04 16.82 17.00
CA GLU A 21 -20.68 17.34 17.03
C GLU A 21 -19.87 16.64 15.94
N ASP A 22 -19.17 17.41 15.11
CA ASP A 22 -18.36 16.86 14.02
C ASP A 22 -17.19 16.02 14.56
N TYR A 23 -16.78 16.28 15.81
CA TYR A 23 -15.77 15.53 16.55
C TYR A 23 -15.83 15.85 18.05
N LYS A 24 -15.19 14.98 18.87
CA LYS A 24 -14.98 15.21 20.30
C LYS A 24 -13.56 14.81 20.67
N ILE A 25 -12.80 15.70 21.31
CA ILE A 25 -11.47 15.38 21.83
C ILE A 25 -11.63 14.58 23.12
N ILE A 26 -11.01 13.39 23.16
CA ILE A 26 -10.98 12.51 24.32
C ILE A 26 -9.79 12.83 25.21
N SER A 27 -8.62 13.02 24.61
CA SER A 27 -7.41 13.39 25.31
C SER A 27 -6.40 14.09 24.40
N GLU A 28 -5.55 14.89 25.03
CA GLU A 28 -4.39 15.54 24.42
C GLU A 28 -3.14 15.14 25.20
N ARG A 29 -2.07 14.82 24.48
CA ARG A 29 -0.79 14.50 25.12
C ARG A 29 0.39 14.91 24.25
N ASP A 30 1.46 15.37 24.91
CA ASP A 30 2.75 15.58 24.27
C ASP A 30 3.66 14.37 24.53
N THR A 31 4.32 13.91 23.49
CA THR A 31 5.29 12.82 23.57
C THR A 31 6.56 13.20 22.83
N THR A 32 7.65 12.52 23.17
CA THR A 32 8.89 12.60 22.40
C THR A 32 9.11 11.27 21.69
N VAL A 33 9.07 11.33 20.37
CA VAL A 33 9.28 10.18 19.51
C VAL A 33 10.74 10.09 19.13
N LYS A 34 11.33 8.88 19.17
CA LYS A 34 12.73 8.64 18.86
C LYS A 34 12.87 7.56 17.80
N THR A 35 13.58 7.88 16.72
CA THR A 35 14.01 6.86 15.75
C THR A 35 15.34 6.27 16.21
N ARG A 36 15.38 4.94 16.35
CA ARG A 36 16.57 4.21 16.76
C ARG A 36 16.96 3.16 15.73
N VAL A 37 18.25 3.04 15.47
CA VAL A 37 18.83 1.98 14.66
C VAL A 37 19.99 1.37 15.42
N GLY A 38 19.99 0.07 15.63
CA GLY A 38 21.04 -0.63 16.38
C GLY A 38 21.25 -0.10 17.80
N GLY A 39 20.20 0.38 18.47
CA GLY A 39 20.28 0.98 19.81
C GLY A 39 20.71 2.46 19.85
N VAL A 40 21.15 3.02 18.74
CA VAL A 40 21.53 4.44 18.61
C VAL A 40 20.31 5.27 18.25
N THR A 41 20.04 6.36 18.97
CA THR A 41 19.00 7.32 18.62
C THR A 41 19.49 8.21 17.47
N LEU A 42 18.87 8.08 16.31
CA LEU A 42 19.20 8.86 15.11
C LEU A 42 18.48 10.22 15.12
N SER A 43 17.24 10.25 15.57
CA SER A 43 16.46 11.48 15.70
C SER A 43 15.53 11.41 16.90
N SER A 44 15.12 12.59 17.37
CA SER A 44 14.16 12.76 18.46
C SER A 44 13.28 13.95 18.12
N ARG A 45 11.97 13.79 18.17
CA ARG A 45 11.00 14.82 17.82
C ARG A 45 9.86 14.87 18.80
N GLY A 46 9.46 16.07 19.21
CA GLY A 46 8.22 16.29 19.97
C GLY A 46 7.01 16.09 19.06
N VAL A 47 5.97 15.46 19.58
CA VAL A 47 4.72 15.21 18.85
C VAL A 47 3.54 15.42 19.77
N ARG A 48 2.58 16.27 19.36
CA ARG A 48 1.28 16.42 19.98
C ARG A 48 0.33 15.36 19.43
N HIS A 49 -0.32 14.60 20.34
CA HIS A 49 -1.37 13.65 20.00
C HIS A 49 -2.71 14.19 20.44
N TYR A 50 -3.69 14.20 19.52
CA TYR A 50 -5.10 14.36 19.82
C TYR A 50 -5.78 13.00 19.63
N ILE A 51 -6.30 12.43 20.71
CA ILE A 51 -7.21 11.29 20.63
C ILE A 51 -8.61 11.87 20.51
N TYR A 52 -9.36 11.47 19.49
CA TYR A 52 -10.65 12.05 19.18
C TYR A 52 -11.68 11.00 18.75
N GLU A 53 -12.94 11.32 18.97
CA GLU A 53 -14.10 10.57 18.50
C GLU A 53 -14.80 11.37 17.40
N TYR A 54 -15.41 10.64 16.46
CA TYR A 54 -16.15 11.21 15.36
C TYR A 54 -17.28 10.28 14.89
N PRO A 55 -18.37 10.83 14.31
CA PRO A 55 -19.44 10.04 13.74
C PRO A 55 -19.02 9.37 12.43
N SER A 56 -19.42 8.13 12.25
CA SER A 56 -19.28 7.36 11.03
C SER A 56 -20.47 6.41 10.84
N LYS A 57 -20.35 5.42 9.97
CA LYS A 57 -21.38 4.41 9.72
C LYS A 57 -20.77 3.00 9.76
N ASP A 58 -21.59 2.05 10.23
CA ASP A 58 -21.31 0.62 10.12
C ASP A 58 -21.71 0.07 8.73
N ALA A 59 -21.59 -1.26 8.53
CA ALA A 59 -21.90 -1.93 7.27
C ALA A 59 -23.37 -1.78 6.84
N ASP A 60 -24.28 -1.66 7.80
CA ASP A 60 -25.70 -1.46 7.57
C ASP A 60 -26.09 0.01 7.37
N GLY A 61 -25.07 0.90 7.34
CA GLY A 61 -25.27 2.34 7.23
C GLY A 61 -25.78 2.97 8.51
N GLN A 62 -25.78 2.25 9.65
CA GLN A 62 -26.22 2.79 10.93
C GLN A 62 -25.14 3.67 11.54
N PRO A 63 -25.54 4.73 12.27
CA PRO A 63 -24.59 5.61 12.94
C PRO A 63 -23.73 4.85 13.96
N VAL A 64 -22.43 5.11 13.94
CA VAL A 64 -21.47 4.60 14.91
C VAL A 64 -20.46 5.70 15.27
N THR A 65 -19.98 5.69 16.50
CA THR A 65 -18.89 6.56 16.93
C THR A 65 -17.58 5.79 16.81
N ILE A 66 -16.64 6.36 16.08
CA ILE A 66 -15.30 5.79 15.87
C ILE A 66 -14.28 6.71 16.56
N SER A 67 -13.20 6.13 17.06
CA SER A 67 -12.05 6.88 17.58
C SER A 67 -10.86 6.81 16.65
N GLY A 68 -9.92 7.72 16.89
CA GLY A 68 -8.67 7.78 16.15
C GLY A 68 -7.66 8.70 16.80
N VAL A 69 -6.52 8.87 16.15
CA VAL A 69 -5.44 9.74 16.60
C VAL A 69 -5.00 10.70 15.50
N ILE A 70 -4.73 11.95 15.89
CA ILE A 70 -4.02 12.94 15.08
C ILE A 70 -2.67 13.16 15.74
N MET A 71 -1.59 13.01 14.98
CA MET A 71 -0.21 13.21 15.45
C MET A 71 0.39 14.40 14.73
N ILE A 72 0.79 15.43 15.48
CA ILE A 72 1.28 16.70 14.94
C ILE A 72 2.70 16.92 15.46
N PRO A 73 3.69 17.05 14.59
CA PRO A 73 5.04 17.46 14.98
C PRO A 73 5.05 18.77 15.74
N SER A 74 5.79 18.85 16.87
CA SER A 74 5.79 20.03 17.74
C SER A 74 6.26 21.30 17.03
N ASN A 75 7.19 21.19 16.10
CA ASN A 75 7.67 22.33 15.33
C ASN A 75 6.57 22.98 14.44
N ILE A 76 5.54 22.22 14.03
CA ILE A 76 4.36 22.77 13.36
C ILE A 76 3.49 23.53 14.38
N MET A 77 3.28 22.94 15.57
CA MET A 77 2.50 23.54 16.63
C MET A 77 3.10 24.86 17.15
N ASP A 78 4.42 24.87 17.28
CA ASP A 78 5.18 26.01 17.79
C ASP A 78 5.39 27.11 16.71
N GLY A 79 5.03 26.83 15.46
CA GLY A 79 5.20 27.74 14.35
C GLY A 79 6.64 27.83 13.83
N ASP A 80 7.52 26.93 14.29
CA ASP A 80 8.94 26.90 13.90
C ASP A 80 9.16 26.33 12.50
N ALA A 81 8.18 25.57 11.97
CA ALA A 81 8.22 25.02 10.62
C ALA A 81 6.82 25.04 9.97
N PRO A 82 6.75 25.25 8.64
CA PRO A 82 5.50 25.12 7.91
C PRO A 82 5.04 23.66 7.91
N CYS A 83 3.74 23.45 7.88
CA CYS A 83 3.15 22.14 7.60
C CYS A 83 3.13 21.90 6.09
N ASP A 84 3.64 20.78 5.62
CA ASP A 84 3.61 20.40 4.19
C ASP A 84 2.26 19.80 3.79
N GLY A 85 1.63 19.04 4.69
CA GLY A 85 0.35 18.39 4.42
C GLY A 85 -0.10 17.39 5.47
N ILE A 86 -1.06 16.57 5.07
CA ILE A 86 -1.64 15.51 5.91
C ILE A 86 -1.35 14.15 5.27
N MET A 87 -1.01 13.18 6.09
CA MET A 87 -0.96 11.75 5.75
C MET A 87 -2.14 11.04 6.43
N LEU A 88 -3.09 10.53 5.64
CA LEU A 88 -4.09 9.59 6.11
C LEU A 88 -3.46 8.20 6.10
N PHE A 89 -3.16 7.66 7.27
CA PHE A 89 -2.55 6.34 7.40
C PHE A 89 -3.61 5.31 7.79
N ASN A 90 -3.86 4.36 6.91
CA ASN A 90 -4.71 3.22 7.20
C ASN A 90 -3.85 2.14 7.87
N ARG A 91 -4.23 1.77 9.10
CA ARG A 91 -3.46 0.84 9.91
C ARG A 91 -3.41 -0.56 9.33
N ALA A 92 -2.38 -1.30 9.66
CA ALA A 92 -2.29 -2.74 9.42
C ALA A 92 -3.12 -3.53 10.44
N THR A 93 -3.17 -4.84 10.27
CA THR A 93 -3.87 -5.79 11.15
C THR A 93 -3.44 -5.63 12.62
N LEU A 94 -4.42 -5.53 13.51
CA LEU A 94 -4.17 -5.52 14.95
C LEU A 94 -4.18 -6.95 15.52
N GLY A 95 -3.29 -7.18 16.47
CA GLY A 95 -3.24 -8.42 17.24
C GLY A 95 -4.23 -8.44 18.40
N ASP A 96 -4.49 -7.26 18.96
CA ASP A 96 -5.32 -7.07 20.15
C ASP A 96 -6.00 -5.70 20.12
N PRO A 97 -7.18 -5.51 20.74
CA PRO A 97 -7.83 -4.21 20.84
C PRO A 97 -6.97 -3.11 21.49
N SER A 98 -6.04 -3.47 22.40
CA SER A 98 -5.11 -2.52 23.02
C SER A 98 -4.08 -1.96 22.04
N ASP A 99 -3.93 -2.58 20.86
CA ASP A 99 -3.05 -2.11 19.79
C ASP A 99 -3.67 -0.99 18.94
N ALA A 100 -4.92 -0.61 19.21
CA ALA A 100 -5.59 0.44 18.45
C ALA A 100 -4.84 1.79 18.55
N PRO A 101 -4.79 2.58 17.47
CA PRO A 101 -4.07 3.85 17.42
C PRO A 101 -4.42 4.82 18.55
N SER A 102 -5.70 4.94 18.92
CA SER A 102 -6.16 5.78 20.02
C SER A 102 -5.69 5.31 21.39
N MET A 103 -5.38 4.01 21.53
CA MET A 103 -4.88 3.40 22.77
C MET A 103 -3.38 3.65 23.00
N GLY A 104 -2.68 4.19 22.02
CA GLY A 104 -1.30 4.64 22.15
C GLY A 104 -0.26 3.74 21.50
N ASN A 105 -0.65 2.65 20.86
CA ASN A 105 0.27 1.84 20.06
C ASN A 105 0.54 2.52 18.72
N THR A 106 1.49 3.43 18.74
CA THR A 106 1.89 4.24 17.57
C THR A 106 3.37 4.02 17.22
N GLU A 107 4.00 2.94 17.71
CA GLU A 107 5.45 2.77 17.59
C GLU A 107 5.94 2.71 16.13
N LEU A 108 5.22 2.00 15.25
CA LEU A 108 5.55 1.97 13.83
C LEU A 108 5.47 3.37 13.20
N LEU A 109 4.50 4.17 13.64
CA LEU A 109 4.25 5.52 13.14
C LEU A 109 5.22 6.54 13.71
N ASN A 110 5.77 6.23 14.87
CA ASN A 110 6.80 7.04 15.46
C ASN A 110 8.02 7.14 14.54
N GLY A 111 8.31 6.04 13.79
CA GLY A 111 9.34 6.05 12.76
C GLY A 111 9.01 6.98 11.58
N LEU A 112 7.73 7.11 11.21
CA LEU A 112 7.28 8.01 10.14
C LEU A 112 7.43 9.49 10.54
N ILE A 113 7.02 9.82 11.75
CA ILE A 113 7.02 11.21 12.25
C ILE A 113 8.42 11.65 12.72
N ALA A 114 9.19 10.74 13.31
CA ALA A 114 10.56 11.01 13.75
C ALA A 114 11.61 10.75 12.65
N ASN A 115 11.20 10.67 11.39
CA ASN A 115 12.12 10.51 10.28
C ASN A 115 13.21 11.60 10.33
N PRO A 116 14.51 11.22 10.31
CA PRO A 116 15.61 12.20 10.33
C PRO A 116 15.60 13.16 9.15
N LEU A 117 14.85 12.85 8.10
CA LEU A 117 14.65 13.73 6.95
C LEU A 117 13.51 14.76 7.18
N GLU A 118 12.90 14.77 8.35
CA GLU A 118 11.96 15.78 8.87
C GLU A 118 10.77 16.15 7.94
N PRO A 119 9.94 15.21 7.47
CA PRO A 119 8.74 15.61 6.79
C PRO A 119 7.80 16.32 7.79
N ASN A 120 7.36 17.52 7.43
CA ASN A 120 6.45 18.30 8.25
C ASN A 120 4.99 17.95 7.92
N TYR A 121 4.62 16.70 8.10
CA TYR A 121 3.27 16.21 7.85
C TYR A 121 2.54 15.88 9.15
N ILE A 122 1.25 16.20 9.15
CA ILE A 122 0.32 15.73 10.18
C ILE A 122 -0.12 14.32 9.81
N LEU A 123 -0.12 13.40 10.76
CA LEU A 123 -0.60 12.04 10.58
C LEU A 123 -2.00 11.90 11.18
N VAL A 124 -2.94 11.36 10.40
CA VAL A 124 -4.30 11.04 10.84
C VAL A 124 -4.54 9.55 10.69
N MET A 125 -5.06 8.90 11.72
CA MET A 125 -5.33 7.48 11.73
C MET A 125 -6.61 7.15 12.47
N SER A 126 -7.41 6.24 11.92
CA SER A 126 -8.62 5.68 12.51
C SER A 126 -8.31 4.37 13.24
N ASP A 127 -9.03 4.09 14.32
CA ASP A 127 -9.01 2.76 14.96
C ASP A 127 -9.74 1.71 14.12
N PHE A 128 -10.65 2.12 13.24
CA PHE A 128 -11.68 1.34 12.56
C PHE A 128 -12.77 0.83 13.52
N ILE A 129 -13.89 0.40 12.95
CA ILE A 129 -14.99 -0.14 13.75
C ILE A 129 -14.59 -1.43 14.47
N GLY A 130 -15.14 -1.62 15.65
CA GLY A 130 -14.83 -2.77 16.53
C GLY A 130 -13.64 -2.53 17.46
N TYR A 131 -13.00 -1.35 17.39
CA TYR A 131 -11.88 -0.96 18.25
C TYR A 131 -12.13 0.41 18.88
N GLY A 132 -11.32 0.77 19.88
CA GLY A 132 -11.44 2.04 20.59
C GLY A 132 -12.85 2.33 21.06
N SER A 133 -13.41 3.47 20.68
CA SER A 133 -14.77 3.90 21.10
C SER A 133 -15.90 3.03 20.54
N SER A 134 -15.63 2.17 19.59
CA SER A 134 -16.60 1.21 19.01
C SER A 134 -16.32 -0.25 19.38
N ILE A 135 -15.65 -0.49 20.50
CA ILE A 135 -15.24 -1.84 20.95
C ILE A 135 -16.43 -2.81 21.12
N ASP A 136 -17.63 -2.31 21.34
CA ASP A 136 -18.87 -3.10 21.45
C ASP A 136 -19.41 -3.60 20.10
N LYS A 137 -18.89 -3.07 18.98
CA LYS A 137 -19.30 -3.45 17.63
C LYS A 137 -18.48 -4.63 17.11
N PRO A 138 -18.97 -5.42 16.13
CA PRO A 138 -18.16 -6.36 15.39
C PRO A 138 -16.97 -5.63 14.73
N MET A 139 -15.82 -6.30 14.68
CA MET A 139 -14.71 -5.80 13.89
C MET A 139 -14.88 -6.16 12.41
N PHE A 140 -14.36 -5.30 11.54
CA PHE A 140 -14.34 -5.54 10.10
C PHE A 140 -12.91 -5.81 9.66
N TYR A 141 -12.63 -7.03 9.24
CA TYR A 141 -11.34 -7.43 8.71
C TYR A 141 -11.53 -7.92 7.27
N HIS A 142 -11.01 -7.17 6.30
CA HIS A 142 -11.18 -7.45 4.87
C HIS A 142 -12.67 -7.64 4.49
N SER A 143 -13.52 -6.70 4.87
CA SER A 143 -14.98 -6.78 4.68
C SER A 143 -15.54 -5.61 3.86
N GLY A 144 -14.80 -5.13 2.89
CA GLY A 144 -15.24 -4.07 2.00
C GLY A 144 -14.83 -2.68 2.45
N ASP A 145 -15.70 -1.69 2.27
CA ASP A 145 -15.37 -0.27 2.37
C ASP A 145 -15.63 0.38 3.74
N VAL A 146 -16.07 -0.38 4.74
CA VAL A 146 -16.49 0.16 6.04
C VAL A 146 -15.34 0.83 6.78
N ASN A 147 -14.19 0.15 6.88
CA ASN A 147 -13.00 0.70 7.53
C ASN A 147 -12.45 1.92 6.78
N ALA A 148 -12.46 1.87 5.46
CA ALA A 148 -12.06 2.99 4.62
C ALA A 148 -12.99 4.20 4.82
N ARG A 149 -14.30 3.97 4.98
CA ARG A 149 -15.28 5.00 5.34
C ARG A 149 -14.97 5.60 6.71
N ASN A 150 -14.68 4.75 7.69
CA ASN A 150 -14.27 5.23 9.02
C ASN A 150 -13.01 6.10 8.94
N SER A 151 -12.01 5.73 8.14
CA SER A 151 -10.83 6.54 7.89
C SER A 151 -11.15 7.89 7.27
N LEU A 152 -11.99 7.93 6.24
CA LEU A 152 -12.36 9.16 5.55
C LEU A 152 -13.20 10.09 6.42
N ASP A 153 -14.15 9.55 7.19
CA ASP A 153 -14.93 10.34 8.16
C ASP A 153 -14.00 10.88 9.26
N GLY A 154 -13.02 10.08 9.72
CA GLY A 154 -11.97 10.51 10.63
C GLY A 154 -11.14 11.65 10.06
N LEU A 155 -10.74 11.57 8.79
CA LEU A 155 -10.01 12.64 8.12
C LEU A 155 -10.84 13.93 8.02
N VAL A 156 -12.12 13.84 7.70
CA VAL A 156 -13.03 15.01 7.67
C VAL A 156 -13.11 15.66 9.06
N ALA A 157 -13.31 14.85 10.10
CA ALA A 157 -13.35 15.30 11.49
C ALA A 157 -12.00 15.90 11.94
N ALA A 158 -10.88 15.27 11.58
CA ALA A 158 -9.53 15.77 11.88
C ALA A 158 -9.28 17.13 11.23
N ARG A 159 -9.64 17.30 9.95
CA ARG A 159 -9.52 18.62 9.28
C ARG A 159 -10.35 19.70 9.95
N LYS A 160 -11.54 19.36 10.43
CA LYS A 160 -12.37 20.28 11.21
C LYS A 160 -11.70 20.66 12.53
N LEU A 161 -11.17 19.69 13.27
CA LEU A 161 -10.45 19.90 14.52
C LEU A 161 -9.22 20.80 14.32
N LEU A 162 -8.42 20.52 13.29
CA LEU A 162 -7.24 21.31 12.96
C LEU A 162 -7.63 22.77 12.61
N THR A 163 -8.73 22.96 11.86
CA THR A 163 -9.25 24.28 11.54
C THR A 163 -9.70 25.03 12.78
N ASP A 164 -10.47 24.38 13.67
CA ASP A 164 -10.98 24.99 14.90
C ASP A 164 -9.87 25.38 15.90
N LYS A 165 -8.75 24.64 15.83
CA LYS A 165 -7.54 24.92 16.64
C LYS A 165 -6.53 25.83 15.92
N GLU A 166 -6.85 26.33 14.73
CA GLU A 166 -5.99 27.20 13.92
C GLU A 166 -4.64 26.55 13.58
N ILE A 167 -4.58 25.21 13.48
CA ILE A 167 -3.38 24.46 13.12
C ILE A 167 -3.27 24.37 11.60
N PRO A 168 -2.13 24.78 11.00
CA PRO A 168 -1.94 24.74 9.56
C PRO A 168 -1.92 23.29 9.05
N MET A 169 -2.68 23.02 7.99
CA MET A 169 -2.81 21.66 7.40
C MET A 169 -1.89 21.42 6.19
N GLY A 170 -1.19 22.45 5.73
CA GLY A 170 -0.36 22.36 4.55
C GLY A 170 -1.15 22.20 3.25
N LYS A 171 -0.44 21.78 2.20
CA LYS A 171 -0.97 21.73 0.84
C LYS A 171 -1.31 20.32 0.38
N TYR A 172 -0.53 19.33 0.81
CA TYR A 172 -0.61 17.97 0.30
C TYR A 172 -1.47 17.07 1.17
N LEU A 173 -2.11 16.07 0.53
CA LEU A 173 -2.88 15.05 1.20
C LEU A 173 -2.52 13.68 0.59
N PHE A 174 -1.87 12.85 1.39
CA PHE A 174 -1.52 11.49 1.02
C PHE A 174 -2.40 10.46 1.74
N ASN A 175 -2.73 9.39 1.03
CA ASN A 175 -3.45 8.24 1.55
C ASN A 175 -2.53 7.02 1.46
N LEU A 176 -2.24 6.37 2.57
CA LEU A 176 -1.23 5.32 2.63
C LEU A 176 -1.59 4.21 3.61
N GLY A 177 -1.15 2.99 3.31
CA GLY A 177 -1.31 1.84 4.19
C GLY A 177 -0.65 0.59 3.62
N PHE A 178 -0.35 -0.34 4.52
CA PHE A 178 0.24 -1.64 4.18
C PHE A 178 -0.59 -2.77 4.78
N SER A 179 -0.57 -3.96 4.17
CA SER A 179 -1.34 -5.13 4.59
C SER A 179 -2.84 -4.82 4.60
N GLU A 180 -3.58 -5.04 5.69
CA GLU A 180 -4.97 -4.58 5.83
C GLU A 180 -5.09 -3.11 5.40
N GLY A 181 -4.19 -2.24 5.90
CA GLY A 181 -4.16 -0.84 5.52
C GLY A 181 -3.91 -0.58 4.02
N GLY A 182 -3.24 -1.49 3.33
CA GLY A 182 -3.04 -1.41 1.88
C GLY A 182 -4.35 -1.56 1.10
N SER A 183 -5.16 -2.55 1.45
CA SER A 183 -6.51 -2.68 0.88
C SER A 183 -7.40 -1.52 1.28
N GLU A 184 -7.38 -1.11 2.56
CA GLU A 184 -8.20 0.01 3.04
C GLU A 184 -7.83 1.34 2.35
N SER A 185 -6.55 1.54 1.98
CA SER A 185 -6.14 2.71 1.19
C SER A 185 -6.76 2.72 -0.20
N LEU A 186 -6.91 1.57 -0.83
CA LEU A 186 -7.57 1.48 -2.13
C LEU A 186 -9.09 1.63 -2.01
N TYR A 187 -9.73 1.08 -0.97
CA TYR A 187 -11.13 1.35 -0.67
C TYR A 187 -11.38 2.82 -0.33
N ALA A 188 -10.46 3.48 0.40
CA ALA A 188 -10.54 4.91 0.65
C ALA A 188 -10.44 5.73 -0.65
N ALA A 189 -9.58 5.32 -1.59
CA ALA A 189 -9.52 5.95 -2.91
C ALA A 189 -10.81 5.74 -3.71
N LYS A 190 -11.40 4.53 -3.66
CA LYS A 190 -12.70 4.24 -4.26
C LYS A 190 -13.80 5.13 -3.69
N LEU A 191 -13.95 5.16 -2.37
CA LEU A 191 -14.96 6.00 -1.71
C LEU A 191 -14.72 7.48 -1.96
N ARG A 192 -13.46 7.93 -2.02
CA ARG A 192 -13.12 9.29 -2.38
C ARG A 192 -13.70 9.65 -3.75
N ASP A 193 -13.55 8.78 -4.75
CA ASP A 193 -14.08 9.02 -6.09
C ASP A 193 -15.61 9.08 -6.11
N MET A 194 -16.26 8.22 -5.31
CA MET A 194 -17.70 8.01 -5.34
C MET A 194 -18.50 8.93 -4.39
N GLU A 195 -17.95 9.25 -3.19
CA GLU A 195 -18.73 9.85 -2.11
C GLU A 195 -18.06 11.04 -1.42
N TYR A 196 -16.71 11.15 -1.45
CA TYR A 196 -15.99 12.15 -0.65
C TYR A 196 -15.38 13.29 -1.48
N LYS A 197 -15.50 13.25 -2.79
CA LYS A 197 -15.05 14.33 -3.67
C LYS A 197 -15.70 15.65 -3.32
N ASP A 198 -17.01 15.62 -3.08
CA ASP A 198 -17.79 16.81 -2.70
C ASP A 198 -17.49 17.32 -1.27
N LYS A 199 -16.85 16.49 -0.43
CA LYS A 199 -16.35 16.89 0.90
C LYS A 199 -14.94 17.50 0.83
N GLY A 200 -14.43 17.77 -0.37
CA GLY A 200 -13.11 18.38 -0.58
C GLY A 200 -11.95 17.44 -0.25
N ILE A 201 -12.15 16.11 -0.34
CA ILE A 201 -11.09 15.14 -0.19
C ILE A 201 -10.53 14.80 -1.57
N THR A 202 -9.26 15.16 -1.79
CA THR A 202 -8.51 14.82 -2.99
C THR A 202 -7.11 14.39 -2.57
N PHE A 203 -6.72 13.17 -2.93
CA PHE A 203 -5.39 12.67 -2.62
C PHE A 203 -4.39 13.08 -3.70
N ASP A 204 -3.24 13.57 -3.29
CA ASP A 204 -2.12 13.80 -4.20
C ASP A 204 -1.56 12.48 -4.72
N LYS A 205 -1.52 11.45 -3.87
CA LYS A 205 -1.19 10.07 -4.25
C LYS A 205 -1.71 9.10 -3.20
N THR A 206 -2.12 7.91 -3.66
CA THR A 206 -2.43 6.76 -2.81
C THR A 206 -1.29 5.75 -2.87
N PHE A 207 -0.78 5.34 -1.71
CA PHE A 207 0.29 4.37 -1.54
C PHE A 207 -0.28 3.12 -0.87
N ALA A 208 -0.49 2.06 -1.64
CA ALA A 208 -1.04 0.80 -1.16
C ALA A 208 -0.01 -0.31 -1.29
N GLY A 209 0.32 -0.98 -0.19
CA GLY A 209 1.27 -2.08 -0.18
C GLY A 209 0.71 -3.34 0.45
N GLY A 210 1.02 -4.52 -0.10
CA GLY A 210 0.80 -5.83 0.51
C GLY A 210 -0.63 -6.17 0.92
N GLY A 211 -1.64 -5.49 0.37
CA GLY A 211 -3.04 -5.67 0.77
C GLY A 211 -3.79 -6.67 -0.10
N PRO A 212 -4.73 -7.45 0.47
CA PRO A 212 -5.63 -8.28 -0.30
C PRO A 212 -6.68 -7.39 -1.00
N THR A 213 -6.50 -7.18 -2.29
CA THR A 213 -7.39 -6.33 -3.10
C THR A 213 -8.54 -7.09 -3.74
N ASP A 214 -8.48 -8.41 -3.72
CA ASP A 214 -9.52 -9.33 -4.19
C ASP A 214 -9.72 -10.47 -3.19
N TYR A 215 -10.80 -10.41 -2.43
CA TYR A 215 -11.05 -11.36 -1.35
C TYR A 215 -11.42 -12.76 -1.85
N VAL A 216 -12.03 -12.86 -3.03
CA VAL A 216 -12.35 -14.16 -3.64
C VAL A 216 -11.06 -14.86 -4.07
N ILE A 217 -10.14 -14.10 -4.67
CA ILE A 217 -8.84 -14.64 -5.07
C ILE A 217 -8.01 -14.98 -3.82
N ALA A 218 -8.00 -14.12 -2.81
CA ALA A 218 -7.33 -14.40 -1.54
C ALA A 218 -7.80 -15.73 -0.94
N TYR A 219 -9.11 -15.91 -0.81
CA TYR A 219 -9.71 -17.15 -0.29
C TYR A 219 -9.30 -18.37 -1.13
N LYS A 220 -9.44 -18.31 -2.46
CA LYS A 220 -9.03 -19.40 -3.36
C LYS A 220 -7.57 -19.79 -3.20
N GLU A 221 -6.70 -18.80 -3.11
CA GLU A 221 -5.26 -19.05 -2.98
C GLU A 221 -4.88 -19.61 -1.62
N TYR A 222 -5.53 -19.17 -0.52
CA TYR A 222 -5.34 -19.76 0.79
C TYR A 222 -5.78 -21.23 0.81
N VAL A 223 -6.94 -21.55 0.27
CA VAL A 223 -7.46 -22.93 0.17
C VAL A 223 -6.52 -23.81 -0.67
N LYS A 224 -6.04 -23.32 -1.83
CA LYS A 224 -5.10 -24.07 -2.69
C LYS A 224 -3.75 -24.33 -2.04
N ARG A 225 -3.24 -23.34 -1.31
CA ARG A 225 -1.95 -23.48 -0.60
C ARG A 225 -2.08 -24.37 0.61
N ASP A 226 -3.27 -24.48 1.18
CA ASP A 226 -3.54 -25.09 2.49
C ASP A 226 -2.67 -24.54 3.62
N TRP A 227 -2.18 -23.31 3.43
CA TRP A 227 -1.20 -22.71 4.30
C TRP A 227 -1.25 -21.17 4.24
N CYS A 228 -0.94 -20.53 5.37
CA CYS A 228 -0.64 -19.12 5.52
C CYS A 228 0.35 -18.97 6.67
N GLU A 229 1.25 -17.98 6.62
CA GLU A 229 2.22 -17.72 7.70
C GLU A 229 1.54 -17.50 9.05
N ASP A 230 0.42 -16.79 9.07
CA ASP A 230 -0.44 -16.71 10.25
C ASP A 230 -1.87 -17.13 9.87
N CYS A 231 -2.21 -18.38 10.14
CA CYS A 231 -3.54 -18.91 9.87
C CYS A 231 -4.65 -18.15 10.60
N LYS A 232 -4.31 -17.40 11.66
CA LYS A 232 -5.27 -16.54 12.36
C LYS A 232 -5.84 -15.47 11.44
N ASP A 233 -5.05 -14.94 10.50
CA ASP A 233 -5.52 -13.91 9.56
C ASP A 233 -6.58 -14.46 8.60
N VAL A 234 -6.42 -15.70 8.13
CA VAL A 234 -7.43 -16.36 7.30
C VAL A 234 -8.71 -16.63 8.10
N VAL A 235 -8.56 -17.12 9.33
CA VAL A 235 -9.68 -17.37 10.24
C VAL A 235 -10.42 -16.07 10.56
N MET A 236 -9.69 -14.99 10.85
CA MET A 236 -10.26 -13.65 11.10
C MET A 236 -11.05 -13.14 9.90
N MET A 237 -10.51 -13.31 8.69
CA MET A 237 -11.20 -12.93 7.45
C MET A 237 -12.52 -13.69 7.30
N MET A 238 -12.53 -15.00 7.56
CA MET A 238 -13.74 -15.82 7.44
C MET A 238 -14.76 -15.46 8.51
N ILE A 239 -14.35 -15.26 9.78
CA ILE A 239 -15.24 -14.81 10.86
C ILE A 239 -15.83 -13.44 10.51
N SER A 240 -14.99 -12.51 10.08
CA SER A 240 -15.42 -11.17 9.70
C SER A 240 -16.45 -11.20 8.55
N ALA A 241 -16.23 -12.04 7.55
CA ALA A 241 -17.19 -12.20 6.46
C ALA A 241 -18.54 -12.74 6.95
N VAL A 242 -18.55 -13.72 7.87
CA VAL A 242 -19.79 -14.26 8.45
C VAL A 242 -20.57 -13.17 9.19
N GLU A 243 -19.89 -12.41 10.08
CA GLU A 243 -20.55 -11.40 10.90
C GLU A 243 -21.03 -10.19 10.06
N ASN A 244 -20.17 -9.67 9.21
CA ASN A 244 -20.40 -8.40 8.54
C ASN A 244 -21.23 -8.49 7.26
N LEU A 245 -21.26 -9.67 6.62
CA LEU A 245 -22.14 -9.94 5.49
C LEU A 245 -23.43 -10.66 5.92
N HIS A 246 -23.64 -10.80 7.23
CA HIS A 246 -24.81 -11.47 7.83
C HIS A 246 -25.06 -12.85 7.23
N LEU A 247 -23.99 -13.63 7.05
CA LEU A 247 -24.09 -14.97 6.52
C LEU A 247 -24.72 -15.88 7.57
N ASN A 248 -25.77 -16.58 7.21
CA ASN A 248 -26.42 -17.53 8.11
C ASN A 248 -25.62 -18.85 8.17
N ILE A 249 -24.38 -18.76 8.68
CA ILE A 249 -23.44 -19.86 8.84
C ILE A 249 -23.12 -20.01 10.33
N ASP A 250 -23.39 -21.19 10.91
CA ASP A 250 -22.90 -21.49 12.28
C ASP A 250 -21.39 -21.80 12.19
N TYR A 251 -20.62 -21.31 13.14
CA TYR A 251 -19.17 -21.53 13.15
C TYR A 251 -18.76 -23.00 13.21
N LYS A 252 -19.61 -23.90 13.77
CA LYS A 252 -19.39 -25.37 13.73
C LYS A 252 -19.49 -25.94 12.31
N ASP A 253 -20.23 -25.26 11.42
CA ASP A 253 -20.38 -25.68 10.03
C ASP A 253 -19.22 -25.11 9.17
N LEU A 254 -18.50 -24.08 9.67
CA LEU A 254 -17.38 -23.42 9.03
C LEU A 254 -16.02 -23.93 9.53
N PHE A 255 -15.90 -24.14 10.84
CA PHE A 255 -14.65 -24.51 11.50
C PHE A 255 -14.78 -25.82 12.27
N LYS A 256 -13.68 -26.53 12.40
CA LYS A 256 -13.56 -27.70 13.27
C LYS A 256 -13.41 -27.27 14.74
N GLU A 257 -13.76 -28.13 15.67
CA GLU A 257 -13.48 -27.91 17.09
C GLU A 257 -11.97 -28.12 17.38
N PRO A 258 -11.34 -27.32 18.28
CA PRO A 258 -11.98 -26.35 19.19
C PRO A 258 -12.22 -24.96 18.57
N LEU A 259 -11.78 -24.70 17.35
CA LEU A 259 -11.85 -23.39 16.71
C LEU A 259 -13.29 -22.87 16.54
N ALA A 260 -14.27 -23.72 16.26
CA ALA A 260 -15.67 -23.31 16.15
C ALA A 260 -16.18 -22.61 17.43
N THR A 261 -15.77 -23.12 18.60
CA THR A 261 -16.02 -22.46 19.89
C THR A 261 -15.18 -21.19 20.03
N GLY A 262 -13.90 -21.24 19.64
CA GLY A 262 -12.96 -20.10 19.68
C GLY A 262 -13.39 -18.92 18.82
N ALA A 263 -14.02 -19.17 17.67
CA ALA A 263 -14.55 -18.13 16.80
C ALA A 263 -15.61 -17.25 17.51
N LYS A 264 -16.51 -17.88 18.30
CA LYS A 264 -17.50 -17.15 19.11
C LYS A 264 -16.86 -16.29 20.20
N GLU A 265 -15.79 -16.76 20.81
CA GLU A 265 -15.04 -15.98 21.80
C GLU A 265 -14.22 -14.89 21.13
N TYR A 266 -13.63 -15.15 19.96
CA TYR A 266 -12.90 -14.15 19.19
C TYR A 266 -13.78 -12.95 18.81
N VAL A 267 -15.02 -13.15 18.39
CA VAL A 267 -15.97 -12.06 18.10
C VAL A 267 -16.11 -11.10 19.29
N LYS A 268 -16.01 -11.62 20.52
CA LYS A 268 -16.11 -10.82 21.75
C LYS A 268 -14.78 -10.14 22.10
N THR A 269 -13.68 -10.89 22.03
CA THR A 269 -12.36 -10.42 22.49
C THR A 269 -11.60 -9.63 21.43
N LYS A 270 -11.79 -9.97 20.15
CA LYS A 270 -11.07 -9.43 19.00
C LYS A 270 -9.54 -9.54 19.11
N SER A 271 -9.08 -10.47 19.95
CA SER A 271 -7.66 -10.74 20.20
C SER A 271 -7.20 -11.99 19.46
N LYS A 272 -6.12 -11.89 18.69
CA LYS A 272 -5.49 -13.07 18.06
C LYS A 272 -5.03 -14.12 19.09
N ALA A 273 -4.75 -13.70 20.32
CA ALA A 273 -4.42 -14.63 21.39
C ALA A 273 -5.56 -15.62 21.65
N THR A 274 -6.82 -15.16 21.61
CA THR A 274 -7.99 -16.03 21.75
C THR A 274 -8.00 -17.14 20.69
N LEU A 275 -7.74 -16.83 19.43
CA LEU A 275 -7.66 -17.87 18.39
C LEU A 275 -6.55 -18.88 18.68
N GLY A 276 -5.42 -18.42 19.21
CA GLY A 276 -4.31 -19.29 19.64
C GLY A 276 -4.71 -20.24 20.78
N GLU A 277 -5.48 -19.77 21.76
CA GLU A 277 -5.99 -20.59 22.85
C GLU A 277 -6.92 -21.72 22.36
N TYR A 278 -7.59 -21.50 21.23
CA TYR A 278 -8.47 -22.46 20.58
C TYR A 278 -7.81 -23.20 19.39
N GLY A 279 -6.49 -23.30 19.40
CA GLY A 279 -5.73 -24.22 18.56
C GLY A 279 -5.29 -23.68 17.21
N VAL A 280 -5.47 -22.38 16.93
CA VAL A 280 -4.91 -21.77 15.71
C VAL A 280 -3.45 -21.39 15.96
N SER A 281 -2.53 -22.11 15.35
CA SER A 281 -1.10 -21.81 15.37
C SER A 281 -0.68 -21.01 14.14
N MET A 282 0.52 -20.46 14.18
CA MET A 282 1.24 -20.06 12.96
C MET A 282 1.62 -21.34 12.20
N GLU A 283 1.66 -21.26 10.88
CA GLU A 283 2.09 -22.35 10.00
C GLU A 283 1.23 -23.64 10.11
N ASP A 284 -0.04 -23.54 10.49
CA ASP A 284 -0.95 -24.69 10.49
C ASP A 284 -1.51 -24.95 9.09
N SER A 285 -1.93 -26.20 8.83
CA SER A 285 -2.73 -26.54 7.65
C SER A 285 -4.17 -26.06 7.85
N LEU A 286 -4.70 -25.31 6.89
CA LEU A 286 -6.10 -24.86 6.93
C LEU A 286 -7.09 -26.01 6.95
N HIS A 287 -6.72 -27.19 6.41
CA HIS A 287 -7.51 -28.42 6.51
C HIS A 287 -7.67 -28.89 7.95
N ASN A 288 -6.79 -28.51 8.88
CA ASN A 288 -6.97 -28.85 10.29
C ASN A 288 -8.00 -27.96 10.98
N LEU A 289 -8.24 -26.77 10.45
CA LEU A 289 -9.03 -25.69 11.06
C LEU A 289 -10.43 -25.55 10.43
N ILE A 290 -10.52 -25.70 9.12
CA ILE A 290 -11.70 -25.38 8.31
C ILE A 290 -12.42 -26.68 7.92
N GLN A 291 -13.76 -26.64 7.84
CA GLN A 291 -14.56 -27.77 7.40
C GLN A 291 -14.30 -28.10 5.92
N PRO A 292 -14.33 -29.39 5.53
CA PRO A 292 -13.99 -29.82 4.17
C PRO A 292 -14.82 -29.12 3.09
N GLU A 293 -16.07 -28.80 3.37
CA GLU A 293 -16.99 -28.14 2.44
C GLU A 293 -16.54 -26.71 2.06
N TYR A 294 -15.74 -26.07 2.90
CA TYR A 294 -15.13 -24.74 2.61
C TYR A 294 -13.69 -24.86 2.08
N MET A 295 -13.09 -26.05 2.15
CA MET A 295 -11.80 -26.34 1.55
C MET A 295 -11.92 -26.91 0.12
N ASP A 296 -13.10 -27.39 -0.26
CA ASP A 296 -13.43 -27.79 -1.63
C ASP A 296 -14.08 -26.61 -2.37
N LEU A 297 -13.31 -25.93 -3.22
CA LEU A 297 -13.77 -24.76 -3.99
C LEU A 297 -14.94 -25.08 -4.94
N GLU A 298 -15.21 -26.34 -5.23
CA GLU A 298 -16.33 -26.77 -6.08
C GLU A 298 -17.60 -27.08 -5.27
N SER A 299 -17.54 -27.11 -3.95
CA SER A 299 -18.69 -27.31 -3.08
C SER A 299 -19.69 -26.15 -3.17
N ASP A 300 -20.96 -26.42 -2.85
CA ASP A 300 -21.99 -25.38 -2.82
C ASP A 300 -21.72 -24.34 -1.70
N GLN A 301 -21.14 -24.78 -0.56
CA GLN A 301 -20.80 -23.91 0.56
C GLN A 301 -19.69 -22.93 0.20
N ALA A 302 -18.58 -23.42 -0.36
CA ALA A 302 -17.47 -22.56 -0.80
C ALA A 302 -17.92 -21.59 -1.91
N LYS A 303 -18.73 -22.05 -2.87
CA LYS A 303 -19.30 -21.19 -3.92
C LYS A 303 -20.19 -20.10 -3.35
N ALA A 304 -21.05 -20.43 -2.38
CA ALA A 304 -21.89 -19.43 -1.72
C ALA A 304 -21.06 -18.42 -0.92
N PHE A 305 -20.00 -18.88 -0.24
CA PHE A 305 -19.08 -18.02 0.50
C PHE A 305 -18.33 -17.06 -0.45
N MET A 306 -17.77 -17.57 -1.55
CA MET A 306 -17.13 -16.76 -2.58
C MET A 306 -18.09 -15.72 -3.20
N ALA A 307 -19.34 -16.11 -3.45
CA ALA A 307 -20.36 -15.19 -3.96
C ALA A 307 -20.71 -14.08 -2.95
N ALA A 308 -20.56 -14.33 -1.66
CA ALA A 308 -20.71 -13.29 -0.65
C ALA A 308 -19.50 -12.34 -0.63
N LEU A 309 -18.27 -12.87 -0.69
CA LEU A 309 -17.06 -12.07 -0.78
C LEU A 309 -17.03 -11.19 -2.05
N GLU A 310 -17.54 -11.71 -3.17
CA GLU A 310 -17.61 -10.94 -4.42
C GLU A 310 -18.44 -9.66 -4.30
N LYS A 311 -19.47 -9.63 -3.45
CA LYS A 311 -20.30 -8.43 -3.24
C LYS A 311 -19.52 -7.25 -2.68
N ILE A 312 -18.47 -7.52 -1.92
CA ILE A 312 -17.62 -6.51 -1.28
C ILE A 312 -16.28 -6.35 -1.98
N ASN A 313 -16.10 -6.90 -3.18
CA ASN A 313 -14.85 -6.79 -3.94
C ASN A 313 -14.55 -5.33 -4.29
N LEU A 314 -13.28 -4.95 -4.18
CA LEU A 314 -12.80 -3.59 -4.43
C LEU A 314 -13.23 -3.05 -5.79
N LEU A 315 -13.13 -3.87 -6.84
CA LEU A 315 -13.35 -3.43 -8.23
C LEU A 315 -14.83 -3.22 -8.56
N ASN A 316 -15.75 -3.77 -7.75
CA ASN A 316 -17.18 -3.67 -8.00
C ASN A 316 -17.67 -2.23 -7.89
N GLY A 317 -18.18 -1.71 -9.01
CA GLY A 317 -18.77 -0.37 -9.07
C GLY A 317 -17.78 0.79 -8.90
N TRP A 318 -16.48 0.53 -8.94
CA TRP A 318 -15.49 1.61 -8.87
C TRP A 318 -15.33 2.29 -10.24
N ASP A 319 -15.79 3.54 -10.32
CA ASP A 319 -15.51 4.44 -11.44
C ASP A 319 -14.23 5.23 -11.11
N ILE A 320 -13.08 4.58 -11.32
CA ILE A 320 -11.78 5.12 -10.94
C ILE A 320 -11.43 6.33 -11.80
N ASP A 321 -11.01 7.42 -11.16
CA ASP A 321 -10.54 8.63 -11.82
C ASP A 321 -9.11 8.43 -12.36
N PRO A 322 -8.91 8.36 -13.69
CA PRO A 322 -7.58 8.10 -14.28
C PRO A 322 -6.60 9.26 -14.11
N THR A 323 -7.03 10.41 -13.58
CA THR A 323 -6.13 11.52 -13.24
C THR A 323 -5.45 11.35 -11.89
N GLN A 324 -5.92 10.39 -11.09
CA GLN A 324 -5.36 10.11 -9.78
C GLN A 324 -4.06 9.32 -9.88
N ARG A 325 -3.30 9.27 -8.78
CA ARG A 325 -1.99 8.62 -8.74
C ARG A 325 -1.96 7.56 -7.68
N TYR A 326 -1.39 6.44 -8.07
CA TYR A 326 -1.27 5.27 -7.21
C TYR A 326 0.17 4.77 -7.18
N PHE A 327 0.57 4.27 -6.03
CA PHE A 327 1.70 3.37 -5.87
C PHE A 327 1.17 2.07 -5.28
N ILE A 328 1.27 0.98 -6.05
CA ILE A 328 0.86 -0.36 -5.63
C ILE A 328 2.11 -1.21 -5.54
N ALA A 329 2.40 -1.72 -4.34
CA ALA A 329 3.55 -2.54 -4.07
C ALA A 329 3.14 -3.88 -3.45
N HIS A 330 3.78 -4.96 -3.89
CA HIS A 330 3.52 -6.30 -3.36
C HIS A 330 4.71 -7.21 -3.62
N SER A 331 4.97 -8.18 -2.75
CA SER A 331 6.00 -9.19 -2.97
C SER A 331 5.41 -10.43 -3.65
N ARG A 332 6.16 -11.02 -4.60
CA ARG A 332 5.79 -12.32 -5.18
C ARG A 332 5.86 -13.47 -4.19
N HIS A 333 6.66 -13.32 -3.16
CA HIS A 333 6.86 -14.30 -2.10
C HIS A 333 6.18 -13.89 -0.80
N ASP A 334 5.13 -13.07 -0.91
CA ASP A 334 4.34 -12.70 0.24
C ASP A 334 3.70 -13.96 0.86
N ASN A 335 4.08 -14.23 2.10
CA ASN A 335 3.66 -15.41 2.84
C ASN A 335 2.32 -15.23 3.55
N TYR A 336 1.84 -13.98 3.66
CA TYR A 336 0.52 -13.65 4.21
C TYR A 336 -0.51 -13.44 3.10
N VAL A 337 -0.26 -12.51 2.19
CA VAL A 337 -1.22 -12.09 1.16
C VAL A 337 -0.80 -12.60 -0.23
N PRO A 338 -1.64 -13.39 -0.90
CA PRO A 338 -1.33 -13.90 -2.23
C PRO A 338 -1.12 -12.79 -3.27
N ILE A 339 -0.01 -12.84 -4.01
CA ILE A 339 0.30 -11.89 -5.10
C ILE A 339 -0.80 -11.84 -6.17
N GLN A 340 -1.55 -12.92 -6.34
CA GLN A 340 -2.64 -13.00 -7.30
C GLN A 340 -3.71 -11.92 -7.06
N CYS A 341 -3.87 -11.43 -5.83
CA CYS A 341 -4.76 -10.32 -5.52
C CYS A 341 -4.39 -9.05 -6.30
N VAL A 342 -3.10 -8.73 -6.39
CA VAL A 342 -2.60 -7.55 -7.11
C VAL A 342 -2.63 -7.77 -8.63
N ARG A 343 -2.45 -9.00 -9.08
CA ARG A 343 -2.51 -9.36 -10.50
C ARG A 343 -3.89 -9.15 -11.14
N THR A 344 -4.93 -8.94 -10.36
CA THR A 344 -6.25 -8.55 -10.88
C THR A 344 -6.41 -7.04 -11.01
N ILE A 345 -5.93 -6.28 -10.02
CA ILE A 345 -6.15 -4.83 -10.00
C ILE A 345 -5.29 -4.10 -11.04
N ILE A 346 -4.03 -4.49 -11.25
CA ILE A 346 -3.14 -3.80 -12.18
C ILE A 346 -3.66 -3.86 -13.62
N PRO A 347 -4.01 -5.03 -14.20
CA PRO A 347 -4.61 -5.10 -15.52
C PRO A 347 -5.92 -4.31 -15.63
N TRP A 348 -6.77 -4.40 -14.60
CA TRP A 348 -8.01 -3.62 -14.57
C TRP A 348 -7.74 -2.11 -14.60
N MET A 349 -6.77 -1.61 -13.87
CA MET A 349 -6.36 -0.20 -13.93
C MET A 349 -5.81 0.16 -15.33
N MET A 350 -5.07 -0.73 -15.95
CA MET A 350 -4.57 -0.52 -17.33
C MET A 350 -5.74 -0.38 -18.33
N GLU A 351 -6.78 -1.16 -18.20
CA GLU A 351 -8.01 -1.02 -19.01
C GLU A 351 -8.70 0.33 -18.77
N LYS A 352 -8.53 0.93 -17.61
CA LYS A 352 -9.01 2.27 -17.27
C LYS A 352 -8.06 3.40 -17.69
N GLY A 353 -7.00 3.09 -18.43
CA GLY A 353 -6.06 4.07 -18.99
C GLY A 353 -4.85 4.40 -18.10
N PHE A 354 -4.65 3.67 -17.02
CA PHE A 354 -3.41 3.77 -16.24
C PHE A 354 -2.25 3.09 -16.97
N LYS A 355 -1.05 3.64 -16.76
CA LYS A 355 0.17 3.09 -17.34
C LYS A 355 1.11 2.67 -16.21
N PRO A 356 1.32 1.37 -15.97
CA PRO A 356 2.21 0.91 -14.91
C PRO A 356 3.67 1.29 -15.20
N SER A 357 4.41 1.64 -14.15
CA SER A 357 5.85 1.88 -14.22
C SER A 357 6.46 1.65 -12.85
N ILE A 358 7.65 1.04 -12.79
CA ILE A 358 8.45 0.98 -11.55
C ILE A 358 9.12 2.31 -11.25
N VAL A 359 9.26 3.19 -12.26
CA VAL A 359 9.92 4.48 -12.09
C VAL A 359 8.97 5.45 -11.41
N PRO A 360 9.29 5.94 -10.22
CA PRO A 360 8.47 6.93 -9.53
C PRO A 360 8.19 8.13 -10.42
N GLY A 361 6.91 8.49 -10.53
CA GLY A 361 6.49 9.68 -11.24
C GLY A 361 6.57 9.64 -12.76
N LYS A 362 6.97 8.54 -13.38
CA LYS A 362 6.91 8.40 -14.84
C LYS A 362 5.47 8.32 -15.35
N THR A 363 4.58 7.75 -14.54
CA THR A 363 3.17 7.55 -14.88
C THR A 363 2.26 7.78 -13.68
N ASN A 364 0.94 7.68 -13.89
CA ASN A 364 -0.06 7.77 -12.83
C ASN A 364 -0.20 6.47 -12.00
N LEU A 365 0.40 5.36 -12.43
CA LEU A 365 0.45 4.12 -11.71
C LEU A 365 1.90 3.65 -11.54
N GLN A 366 2.45 3.87 -10.36
CA GLN A 366 3.69 3.23 -9.96
C GLN A 366 3.39 1.85 -9.43
N THR A 367 4.09 0.83 -9.92
CA THR A 367 3.97 -0.54 -9.41
C THR A 367 5.33 -1.03 -8.95
N ASN A 368 5.35 -1.77 -7.86
CA ASN A 368 6.51 -2.49 -7.41
C ASN A 368 6.06 -3.88 -6.93
N THR A 369 5.93 -4.79 -7.89
CA THR A 369 5.75 -6.21 -7.62
C THR A 369 7.13 -6.83 -7.56
N LEU A 370 7.79 -6.70 -6.41
CA LEU A 370 9.14 -7.20 -6.23
C LEU A 370 9.17 -8.71 -6.45
N VAL A 371 10.10 -9.13 -7.28
CA VAL A 371 10.31 -10.53 -7.67
C VAL A 371 11.24 -11.23 -6.70
N ILE A 372 11.73 -10.55 -5.68
CA ILE A 372 12.60 -11.10 -4.66
C ILE A 372 11.80 -11.88 -3.61
N LYS A 373 12.46 -12.85 -2.98
CA LYS A 373 11.97 -13.53 -1.76
C LYS A 373 11.91 -12.54 -0.58
N LEU A 374 11.03 -11.57 -0.66
CA LEU A 374 10.67 -10.75 0.48
C LEU A 374 9.40 -11.33 1.08
N ASP A 375 9.43 -11.66 2.35
CA ASP A 375 8.22 -11.92 3.09
C ASP A 375 7.39 -10.65 3.24
N HIS A 376 6.20 -10.81 3.77
CA HIS A 376 5.26 -9.72 4.00
C HIS A 376 5.86 -8.58 4.83
N THR A 377 6.57 -8.92 5.92
CA THR A 377 7.14 -7.95 6.87
C THR A 377 8.27 -7.14 6.25
N TYR A 378 9.20 -7.81 5.55
CA TYR A 378 10.27 -7.10 4.85
C TYR A 378 9.76 -6.25 3.70
N MET A 379 8.71 -6.71 3.01
CA MET A 379 8.05 -5.91 1.99
C MET A 379 7.43 -4.65 2.59
N ALA A 380 6.88 -4.71 3.81
CA ALA A 380 6.37 -3.54 4.51
C ALA A 380 7.45 -2.47 4.72
N ILE A 381 8.66 -2.90 5.12
CA ILE A 381 9.80 -1.99 5.31
C ILE A 381 10.20 -1.33 3.99
N VAL A 382 10.33 -2.11 2.93
CA VAL A 382 10.69 -1.59 1.59
C VAL A 382 9.64 -0.61 1.08
N TRP A 383 8.36 -0.99 1.17
CA TRP A 383 7.25 -0.13 0.80
C TRP A 383 7.26 1.18 1.59
N LEU A 384 7.51 1.11 2.91
CA LEU A 384 7.57 2.28 3.78
C LEU A 384 8.69 3.24 3.35
N ILE A 385 9.90 2.71 3.13
CA ILE A 385 11.05 3.51 2.68
C ILE A 385 10.74 4.21 1.35
N GLN A 386 10.19 3.47 0.38
CA GLN A 386 9.83 4.02 -0.92
C GLN A 386 8.73 5.09 -0.81
N THR A 387 7.73 4.85 0.01
CA THR A 387 6.62 5.79 0.26
C THR A 387 7.13 7.06 0.90
N MET A 388 7.95 6.95 1.95
CA MET A 388 8.50 8.12 2.65
C MET A 388 9.45 8.92 1.78
N ALA A 389 10.30 8.27 1.00
CA ALA A 389 11.15 8.95 0.03
C ALA A 389 10.31 9.75 -0.99
N ALA A 390 9.25 9.16 -1.53
CA ALA A 390 8.37 9.84 -2.47
C ALA A 390 7.63 11.03 -1.84
N ILE A 391 7.13 10.89 -0.62
CA ILE A 391 6.44 11.95 0.11
C ILE A 391 7.39 13.11 0.42
N GLN A 392 8.62 12.80 0.83
CA GLN A 392 9.59 13.81 1.19
C GLN A 392 10.03 14.69 0.02
N VAL A 393 10.21 14.09 -1.16
CA VAL A 393 10.62 14.84 -2.35
C VAL A 393 9.43 15.50 -3.06
N TRP A 394 8.21 15.29 -2.60
CA TRP A 394 7.01 15.80 -3.26
C TRP A 394 6.99 17.32 -3.42
N PRO A 395 7.37 18.13 -2.41
CA PRO A 395 7.46 19.58 -2.58
C PRO A 395 8.43 20.03 -3.68
N VAL A 396 9.54 19.31 -3.87
CA VAL A 396 10.55 19.61 -4.91
C VAL A 396 10.04 19.25 -6.31
N ILE A 397 9.16 18.27 -6.39
CA ILE A 397 8.60 17.76 -7.63
C ILE A 397 7.43 18.61 -8.13
N TYR A 398 6.79 19.34 -7.23
CA TYR A 398 5.75 20.29 -7.56
C TYR A 398 6.36 21.65 -7.84
N TYR A 399 6.22 22.15 -9.07
CA TYR A 399 6.60 23.51 -9.39
C TYR A 399 5.67 24.50 -8.67
N GLU A 400 6.25 25.30 -7.79
CA GLU A 400 5.60 26.50 -7.28
C GLU A 400 5.45 27.50 -8.43
N GLY A 401 4.25 27.91 -8.74
CA GLY A 401 4.02 28.89 -9.81
C GLY A 401 2.69 28.72 -10.53
N GLY A 402 1.70 28.10 -9.89
CA GLY A 402 0.30 28.12 -10.35
C GLY A 402 -0.05 27.07 -11.41
N GLN A 403 0.88 26.29 -11.87
CA GLN A 403 0.61 25.09 -12.64
C GLN A 403 1.17 23.90 -11.87
N ASN A 404 0.29 23.15 -11.21
CA ASN A 404 0.63 21.89 -10.56
C ASN A 404 1.12 20.91 -11.63
N ARG A 405 2.42 20.91 -11.87
CA ARG A 405 3.05 19.83 -12.62
C ARG A 405 3.23 18.67 -11.68
N TYR A 406 2.64 17.58 -12.06
CA TYR A 406 2.79 16.34 -11.34
C TYR A 406 4.22 15.81 -11.51
N TYR A 407 4.68 15.08 -10.51
CA TYR A 407 5.98 14.44 -10.54
C TYR A 407 6.23 13.66 -11.83
N TYR A 408 5.25 12.87 -12.28
CA TYR A 408 5.38 12.12 -13.52
C TYR A 408 5.39 13.01 -14.77
N ASP A 409 4.80 14.22 -14.73
CA ASP A 409 4.85 15.15 -15.84
C ASP A 409 6.25 15.77 -16.00
N VAL A 410 6.91 16.03 -14.86
CA VAL A 410 8.31 16.50 -14.84
C VAL A 410 9.26 15.42 -15.33
N VAL A 411 8.86 14.18 -15.22
CA VAL A 411 9.74 13.02 -15.34
C VAL A 411 9.30 11.99 -16.37
N LYS A 412 8.16 12.22 -17.03
CA LYS A 412 7.69 11.41 -18.17
C LYS A 412 8.75 11.26 -19.27
N ASP A 413 9.67 12.22 -19.35
CA ASP A 413 10.76 12.26 -20.31
C ASP A 413 12.06 11.65 -19.77
N LEU A 414 12.01 10.92 -18.63
CA LEU A 414 13.20 10.22 -18.16
C LEU A 414 13.46 9.01 -19.06
N ASN A 415 14.39 9.24 -19.92
CA ASN A 415 14.84 8.30 -20.91
C ASN A 415 15.89 7.38 -20.29
N ILE A 416 15.77 6.08 -20.54
CA ILE A 416 16.73 5.07 -20.08
C ILE A 416 18.16 5.38 -20.56
N MET A 417 18.31 6.03 -21.73
CA MET A 417 19.62 6.46 -22.24
C MET A 417 20.25 7.57 -21.40
N LYS A 418 19.45 8.40 -20.73
CA LYS A 418 19.95 9.41 -19.79
C LYS A 418 20.49 8.75 -18.52
N VAL A 419 19.83 7.70 -18.05
CA VAL A 419 20.34 6.87 -16.94
C VAL A 419 21.65 6.23 -17.33
N ILE A 420 21.75 5.64 -18.53
CA ILE A 420 22.99 5.02 -19.05
C ILE A 420 24.12 6.06 -19.12
N LYS A 421 23.88 7.24 -19.67
CA LYS A 421 24.89 8.32 -19.73
C LYS A 421 25.31 8.81 -18.34
N THR A 422 24.38 8.83 -17.39
CA THR A 422 24.71 9.18 -16.00
C THR A 422 25.61 8.10 -15.38
N LEU A 423 25.30 6.83 -15.59
CA LEU A 423 26.18 5.71 -15.17
C LEU A 423 27.57 5.81 -15.81
N GLU A 424 27.63 6.12 -17.11
CA GLU A 424 28.92 6.35 -17.79
C GLU A 424 29.69 7.52 -17.17
N SER A 425 29.03 8.63 -16.81
CA SER A 425 29.68 9.76 -16.15
C SER A 425 30.27 9.40 -14.79
N TRP A 426 29.77 8.34 -14.17
CA TRP A 426 30.30 7.76 -12.93
C TRP A 426 31.36 6.67 -13.17
N GLY A 427 31.76 6.48 -14.42
CA GLY A 427 32.76 5.46 -14.83
C GLY A 427 32.19 4.06 -15.01
N ILE A 428 30.84 3.89 -14.97
CA ILE A 428 30.16 2.62 -15.21
C ILE A 428 29.75 2.55 -16.68
N ASP A 429 30.56 1.89 -17.49
CA ASP A 429 30.27 1.68 -18.93
C ASP A 429 29.64 0.30 -19.13
N LEU A 430 28.32 0.26 -19.34
CA LEU A 430 27.59 -1.00 -19.53
C LEU A 430 28.09 -1.82 -20.73
N ARG A 431 28.69 -1.18 -21.74
CA ARG A 431 29.28 -1.86 -22.89
C ARG A 431 30.47 -2.74 -22.51
N LYS A 432 31.17 -2.39 -21.44
CA LYS A 432 32.29 -3.15 -20.90
C LYS A 432 31.85 -4.31 -20.02
N LEU A 433 30.61 -4.29 -19.54
CA LEU A 433 30.04 -5.32 -18.69
C LEU A 433 29.47 -6.49 -19.50
N VAL A 434 29.14 -6.27 -20.76
CA VAL A 434 28.60 -7.29 -21.67
C VAL A 434 29.69 -7.94 -22.49
N ASN A 435 29.73 -9.27 -22.51
CA ASN A 435 30.67 -10.00 -23.30
C ASN A 435 30.29 -9.98 -24.80
N ILE A 436 31.05 -9.26 -25.61
CA ILE A 436 30.79 -9.00 -27.05
C ILE A 436 30.71 -10.30 -27.87
N SER A 437 31.26 -11.42 -27.41
CA SER A 437 31.13 -12.72 -28.08
C SER A 437 29.70 -13.24 -28.21
N MET A 438 28.77 -12.65 -27.50
CA MET A 438 27.35 -13.01 -27.45
C MET A 438 26.47 -12.17 -28.39
N ALA A 439 27.03 -11.19 -29.09
CA ALA A 439 26.30 -10.30 -29.99
C ALA A 439 25.33 -10.99 -30.97
N PRO A 440 25.72 -12.13 -31.63
CA PRO A 440 24.80 -12.83 -32.54
C PRO A 440 23.60 -13.46 -31.85
N GLN A 441 23.79 -13.96 -30.61
CA GLN A 441 22.68 -14.55 -29.83
C GLN A 441 21.75 -13.46 -29.31
N LEU A 442 22.33 -12.35 -28.91
CA LEU A 442 21.59 -11.18 -28.45
C LEU A 442 20.77 -10.57 -29.60
N GLU A 443 21.34 -10.44 -30.79
CA GLU A 443 20.64 -9.95 -31.97
C GLU A 443 19.47 -10.86 -32.33
N LYS A 444 19.68 -12.19 -32.29
CA LYS A 444 18.60 -13.14 -32.56
C LYS A 444 17.51 -13.07 -31.52
N ALA A 445 17.82 -13.00 -30.24
CA ALA A 445 16.87 -12.87 -29.14
C ALA A 445 16.09 -11.55 -29.28
N TYR A 446 16.77 -10.45 -29.58
CA TYR A 446 16.16 -9.14 -29.80
C TYR A 446 15.11 -9.13 -30.92
N ARG A 447 15.37 -9.81 -32.04
CA ARG A 447 14.43 -9.91 -33.18
C ARG A 447 13.19 -10.73 -32.86
N THR A 448 13.30 -11.67 -31.92
CA THR A 448 12.20 -12.59 -31.57
C THR A 448 11.42 -12.10 -30.34
N ASN A 449 12.11 -11.60 -29.35
CA ASN A 449 11.54 -11.11 -28.10
C ASN A 449 12.51 -10.12 -27.44
N ARG A 450 12.17 -8.83 -27.43
CA ARG A 450 13.04 -7.77 -26.93
C ARG A 450 13.23 -7.82 -25.42
N ALA A 451 12.19 -8.12 -24.66
CA ALA A 451 12.30 -8.26 -23.21
C ALA A 451 13.15 -9.49 -22.84
N GLY A 452 12.98 -10.61 -23.53
CA GLY A 452 13.81 -11.78 -23.38
C GLY A 452 15.29 -11.52 -23.72
N ALA A 453 15.56 -10.64 -24.70
CA ALA A 453 16.94 -10.21 -25.01
C ALA A 453 17.55 -9.41 -23.85
N LEU A 454 16.79 -8.53 -23.21
CA LEU A 454 17.25 -7.78 -22.04
C LEU A 454 17.48 -8.69 -20.83
N ALA A 455 16.57 -9.64 -20.58
CA ALA A 455 16.75 -10.68 -19.56
C ALA A 455 18.02 -11.50 -19.82
N LEU A 456 18.28 -11.83 -21.09
CA LEU A 456 19.51 -12.51 -21.49
C LEU A 456 20.77 -11.67 -21.19
N ILE A 457 20.74 -10.36 -21.48
CA ILE A 457 21.84 -9.44 -21.17
C ILE A 457 22.11 -9.43 -19.67
N MET A 458 21.09 -9.30 -18.86
CA MET A 458 21.23 -9.30 -17.40
C MET A 458 21.90 -10.57 -16.88
N ASN A 459 21.62 -11.73 -17.49
CA ASN A 459 22.26 -12.99 -17.14
C ASN A 459 23.77 -13.04 -17.49
N PHE A 460 24.24 -12.18 -18.39
CA PHE A 460 25.65 -12.13 -18.82
C PHE A 460 26.48 -11.07 -18.09
N ILE A 461 25.85 -10.19 -17.32
CA ILE A 461 26.58 -9.24 -16.48
C ILE A 461 27.19 -10.02 -15.31
N PRO A 462 28.52 -9.96 -15.11
CA PRO A 462 29.16 -10.67 -14.01
C PRO A 462 28.53 -10.34 -12.66
N GLY A 463 28.15 -11.38 -11.91
CA GLY A 463 27.50 -11.25 -10.62
C GLY A 463 25.97 -11.14 -10.66
N VAL A 464 25.36 -10.70 -11.77
CA VAL A 464 23.89 -10.62 -11.88
C VAL A 464 23.28 -12.01 -11.96
N LYS A 465 23.87 -12.92 -12.75
CA LYS A 465 23.42 -14.31 -12.82
C LYS A 465 23.41 -14.99 -11.45
N ASP A 466 24.48 -14.80 -10.69
CA ASP A 466 24.60 -15.39 -9.35
C ASP A 466 23.64 -14.72 -8.36
N ALA A 467 23.39 -13.43 -8.51
CA ALA A 467 22.42 -12.70 -7.72
C ALA A 467 20.98 -13.15 -8.04
N LEU A 468 20.63 -13.27 -9.33
CA LEU A 468 19.32 -13.77 -9.77
C LEU A 468 19.07 -15.21 -9.31
N ALA A 469 20.09 -16.07 -9.37
CA ALA A 469 20.01 -17.45 -8.89
C ALA A 469 19.77 -17.53 -7.37
N LYS A 470 20.33 -16.58 -6.61
CA LYS A 470 20.09 -16.51 -5.14
C LYS A 470 18.67 -16.10 -4.78
N VAL A 471 18.00 -15.37 -5.65
CA VAL A 471 16.61 -14.91 -5.46
C VAL A 471 15.60 -15.75 -6.25
N ASP A 472 16.05 -16.88 -6.83
CA ASP A 472 15.19 -17.85 -7.53
C ASP A 472 14.42 -17.24 -8.71
N LEU A 473 15.04 -16.25 -9.40
CA LEU A 473 14.46 -15.58 -10.54
C LEU A 473 14.78 -16.32 -11.84
N THR A 474 13.73 -16.61 -12.60
CA THR A 474 13.86 -17.13 -13.97
C THR A 474 14.01 -15.98 -14.98
N PRO A 475 14.52 -16.22 -16.19
CA PRO A 475 14.50 -15.23 -17.27
C PRO A 475 13.08 -14.73 -17.59
N GLU A 476 12.08 -15.59 -17.49
CA GLU A 476 10.68 -15.28 -17.69
C GLU A 476 10.16 -14.33 -16.63
N ASP A 477 10.58 -14.50 -15.38
CA ASP A 477 10.27 -13.56 -14.30
C ASP A 477 10.84 -12.16 -14.57
N VAL A 478 12.06 -12.09 -15.05
CA VAL A 478 12.73 -10.83 -15.41
C VAL A 478 12.00 -10.16 -16.58
N GLU A 479 11.57 -10.93 -17.57
CA GLU A 479 10.79 -10.44 -18.71
C GLU A 479 9.44 -9.85 -18.26
N GLU A 480 8.72 -10.57 -17.41
CA GLU A 480 7.46 -10.11 -16.84
C GLU A 480 7.66 -8.81 -16.02
N MET A 481 8.73 -8.75 -15.21
CA MET A 481 9.10 -7.54 -14.48
C MET A 481 9.32 -6.33 -15.38
N ILE A 482 9.98 -6.52 -16.50
CA ILE A 482 10.29 -5.46 -17.46
C ILE A 482 8.99 -4.87 -18.01
N TYR A 483 8.02 -5.70 -18.35
CA TYR A 483 6.72 -5.25 -18.84
C TYR A 483 5.88 -4.62 -17.73
N ASP A 484 5.85 -5.23 -16.54
CA ASP A 484 5.17 -4.68 -15.36
C ASP A 484 5.74 -3.31 -14.95
N ALA A 485 7.03 -3.09 -15.24
CA ALA A 485 7.71 -1.83 -15.03
C ALA A 485 7.28 -0.73 -16.02
N GLY A 486 6.46 -1.05 -17.01
CA GLY A 486 6.10 -0.13 -18.08
C GLY A 486 7.29 0.25 -18.97
N ILE A 487 8.34 -0.59 -18.99
CA ILE A 487 9.44 -0.45 -19.94
C ILE A 487 8.92 -0.90 -21.29
N THR A 488 8.93 0.01 -22.25
CA THR A 488 8.43 -0.27 -23.59
C THR A 488 9.43 -1.04 -24.43
N ASP A 489 8.96 -1.69 -25.49
CA ASP A 489 9.84 -2.29 -26.51
C ASP A 489 10.85 -1.29 -27.07
N GLU A 490 10.49 -0.02 -27.15
CA GLU A 490 11.38 1.05 -27.60
C GLU A 490 12.50 1.33 -26.58
N ASP A 491 12.18 1.35 -25.29
CA ASP A 491 13.20 1.49 -24.23
C ASP A 491 14.19 0.33 -24.27
N ILE A 492 13.70 -0.90 -24.46
CA ILE A 492 14.55 -2.09 -24.56
C ILE A 492 15.43 -2.03 -25.81
N TYR A 493 14.85 -1.63 -26.94
CA TYR A 493 15.59 -1.46 -28.18
C TYR A 493 16.78 -0.52 -28.02
N GLN A 494 16.58 0.61 -27.36
CA GLN A 494 17.62 1.60 -27.17
C GLN A 494 18.75 1.12 -26.28
N VAL A 495 18.44 0.37 -25.21
CA VAL A 495 19.45 -0.25 -24.36
C VAL A 495 20.27 -1.25 -25.16
N ILE A 496 19.60 -2.08 -25.96
CA ILE A 496 20.29 -3.09 -26.79
C ILE A 496 21.13 -2.43 -27.89
N ALA A 497 20.58 -1.44 -28.58
CA ALA A 497 21.31 -0.70 -29.60
C ALA A 497 22.53 0.02 -29.02
N TYR A 498 22.41 0.59 -27.82
CA TYR A 498 23.53 1.19 -27.12
C TYR A 498 24.62 0.16 -26.78
N ILE A 499 24.23 -0.98 -26.21
CA ILE A 499 25.19 -2.05 -25.86
C ILE A 499 25.90 -2.57 -27.10
N LEU A 500 25.17 -2.78 -28.19
CA LEU A 500 25.71 -3.27 -29.46
C LEU A 500 26.54 -2.21 -30.20
N SER A 501 26.33 -0.91 -29.95
CA SER A 501 27.10 0.17 -30.56
C SER A 501 28.60 0.13 -30.25
N GLY A 502 28.99 -0.62 -29.22
CA GLY A 502 30.41 -0.89 -28.89
C GLY A 502 31.04 -2.01 -29.70
N SER A 503 30.27 -2.70 -30.56
CA SER A 503 30.77 -3.81 -31.39
C SER A 503 30.74 -3.45 -32.88
N SER A 504 31.70 -4.02 -33.66
CA SER A 504 31.73 -3.86 -35.12
C SER A 504 30.55 -4.55 -35.85
N SER A 505 29.70 -5.26 -35.13
CA SER A 505 28.50 -5.94 -35.60
C SER A 505 27.20 -5.28 -35.12
N ALA A 506 27.27 -4.03 -34.65
CA ALA A 506 26.04 -3.32 -34.31
C ALA A 506 25.12 -3.27 -35.53
N PRO A 507 23.83 -3.62 -35.40
CA PRO A 507 22.90 -3.40 -36.48
C PRO A 507 22.92 -1.90 -36.81
N GLN A 508 22.98 -1.58 -38.10
CA GLN A 508 22.76 -0.19 -38.51
C GLN A 508 21.39 0.17 -37.97
N ALA A 509 21.33 1.25 -37.20
CA ALA A 509 20.08 1.74 -36.65
C ALA A 509 19.06 1.82 -37.78
N ASP A 510 17.95 1.13 -37.64
CA ASP A 510 16.84 1.26 -38.56
C ASP A 510 16.45 2.73 -38.53
N SER A 511 16.70 3.45 -39.63
CA SER A 511 16.45 4.88 -39.75
C SER A 511 14.98 5.28 -39.59
N THR A 512 14.11 4.28 -39.43
CA THR A 512 12.67 4.47 -39.18
C THR A 512 12.32 4.60 -37.71
N LEU A 513 13.25 4.32 -36.77
CA LEU A 513 13.00 4.48 -35.34
C LEU A 513 13.41 5.90 -34.88
N PRO A 514 12.53 6.62 -34.19
CA PRO A 514 12.86 7.96 -33.73
C PRO A 514 14.07 7.92 -32.76
N LEU A 515 15.09 8.69 -33.07
CA LEU A 515 16.15 8.97 -32.12
C LEU A 515 15.54 9.63 -30.89
N ILE A 516 15.71 9.02 -29.73
CA ILE A 516 15.23 9.65 -28.49
C ILE A 516 16.10 10.86 -28.22
N THR A 517 15.52 12.02 -28.41
CA THR A 517 16.08 13.29 -27.96
C THR A 517 16.06 13.33 -26.44
N LEU A 518 17.25 13.42 -25.85
CA LEU A 518 17.41 13.67 -24.43
C LEU A 518 16.78 15.01 -24.10
N ASN A 519 15.78 15.04 -23.24
CA ASN A 519 15.28 16.29 -22.73
C ASN A 519 16.25 16.82 -21.66
N GLU A 520 16.98 17.89 -21.97
CA GLU A 520 18.00 18.47 -21.11
C GLU A 520 17.40 19.28 -19.93
N ASP A 521 16.07 19.47 -19.94
CA ASP A 521 15.38 20.39 -19.03
C ASP A 521 14.94 19.80 -17.68
N VAL A 522 15.29 18.54 -17.38
CA VAL A 522 14.92 17.92 -16.09
C VAL A 522 16.00 18.21 -15.04
N GLU A 523 15.60 18.86 -13.94
CA GLU A 523 16.51 19.23 -12.85
C GLU A 523 17.29 18.04 -12.26
N ALA A 524 18.59 18.22 -12.07
CA ALA A 524 19.53 17.24 -11.55
C ALA A 524 19.12 16.59 -10.21
N PRO A 525 18.50 17.29 -9.23
CA PRO A 525 18.05 16.67 -7.99
C PRO A 525 16.97 15.61 -8.18
N VAL A 526 16.05 15.83 -9.11
CA VAL A 526 14.96 14.89 -9.41
C VAL A 526 15.51 13.63 -10.06
N GLN A 527 16.51 13.75 -10.90
CA GLN A 527 17.20 12.62 -11.53
C GLN A 527 18.00 11.81 -10.50
N LEU A 528 18.67 12.49 -9.57
CA LEU A 528 19.45 11.85 -8.51
C LEU A 528 18.57 11.04 -7.56
N MET A 529 17.42 11.59 -7.17
CA MET A 529 16.48 10.90 -6.30
C MET A 529 15.90 9.63 -6.93
N ARG A 530 15.63 9.67 -8.21
CA ARG A 530 15.15 8.49 -8.95
C ARG A 530 16.19 7.41 -9.07
N LEU A 531 17.40 7.82 -9.38
CA LEU A 531 18.51 6.91 -9.45
C LEU A 531 18.75 6.28 -8.06
N TYR A 532 18.58 7.06 -7.00
CA TYR A 532 18.65 6.58 -5.62
C TYR A 532 17.52 5.61 -5.31
N GLU A 533 16.27 5.93 -5.63
CA GLU A 533 15.13 5.03 -5.44
C GLU A 533 15.28 3.74 -6.26
N GLN A 534 15.71 3.86 -7.51
CA GLN A 534 15.93 2.71 -8.37
C GLN A 534 17.17 1.91 -7.95
N THR A 535 18.21 2.57 -7.44
CA THR A 535 19.39 1.91 -6.90
C THR A 535 19.06 1.20 -5.59
N LEU A 536 18.25 1.81 -4.71
CA LEU A 536 17.74 1.15 -3.51
C LEU A 536 16.84 -0.02 -3.88
N ALA A 537 15.87 0.17 -4.76
CA ALA A 537 15.03 -0.92 -5.23
C ALA A 537 15.87 -2.04 -5.86
N ASN A 538 16.83 -1.71 -6.72
CA ASN A 538 17.75 -2.68 -7.32
C ASN A 538 18.71 -3.27 -6.28
N TRP A 539 19.19 -2.51 -5.32
CA TRP A 539 20.06 -3.01 -4.25
C TRP A 539 19.31 -3.98 -3.35
N PHE A 540 18.09 -3.65 -2.99
CA PHE A 540 17.18 -4.58 -2.34
C PHE A 540 16.87 -5.77 -3.26
N MET A 541 16.66 -5.54 -4.55
CA MET A 541 16.40 -6.59 -5.54
C MET A 541 17.59 -7.52 -5.80
N LEU A 542 18.81 -7.03 -5.74
CA LEU A 542 20.04 -7.80 -6.01
C LEU A 542 20.64 -8.44 -4.76
N GLY A 543 19.91 -8.50 -3.65
CA GLY A 543 20.30 -9.28 -2.49
C GLY A 543 21.21 -8.58 -1.49
N GLY A 544 21.14 -7.24 -1.41
CA GLY A 544 21.77 -6.50 -0.32
C GLY A 544 21.23 -6.90 1.06
N ILE A 545 20.01 -7.47 1.12
CA ILE A 545 19.39 -8.03 2.32
C ILE A 545 19.61 -9.55 2.44
N ASN A 546 20.00 -10.25 1.39
CA ASN A 546 20.14 -11.72 1.37
C ASN A 546 21.12 -12.30 2.41
N VAL A 547 22.02 -11.51 2.95
CA VAL A 547 22.96 -11.99 3.98
C VAL A 547 22.23 -12.31 5.29
N GLU A 548 21.06 -11.75 5.51
CA GLU A 548 20.24 -12.04 6.70
C GLU A 548 19.16 -13.11 6.46
N TYR A 549 18.72 -13.30 5.22
CA TYR A 549 17.72 -14.32 4.87
C TYR A 549 18.17 -15.75 5.21
N GLU A 550 19.43 -16.08 4.97
CA GLU A 550 19.97 -17.38 5.33
C GLU A 550 19.97 -17.62 6.86
N LYS A 551 19.98 -16.56 7.67
CA LYS A 551 19.87 -16.65 9.14
C LYS A 551 18.45 -16.94 9.61
N TRP A 552 17.45 -16.63 8.81
CA TRP A 552 16.05 -16.78 9.16
C TRP A 552 15.39 -18.01 8.55
N GLY A 553 16.16 -18.84 7.84
CA GLY A 553 15.66 -20.10 7.25
C GLY A 553 14.77 -19.94 6.02
N TRP A 554 14.91 -18.80 5.32
CA TRP A 554 14.16 -18.51 4.08
C TRP A 554 14.94 -18.93 2.83
#